data_e27bcc4b0f95bd16385762540efd4dcc
#
_entry.id   e27bcc4b0f95bd16385762540efd4dcc
#
_cell.length_a   1.000
_cell.length_b   1.000
_cell.length_c   1.000
_cell.angle_alpha   90.00
_cell.angle_beta   90.00
_cell.angle_gamma   90.00
#
_symmetry.space_group_name_H-M   'P 1'
#
loop_
_entity.id
_entity.type
_entity.pdbx_description
1 polymer ?
#
loop_
_entity_poly.entity_id
_entity_poly.type
_entity_poly.pdbx_seq_one_letter_code
_entity_poly.pdbx_strand_id
1 'polypeptide(L)'
;MIKQFLGHLHTINHHKWLVTRDCIRVGLISQGLKHDLSKYAPIEFFAGVKYYEGGKRSPINREKEEKGYSQGWLHHKGRNRHHFEYWIDYAVNPKDGFIGAKMPKRFVAEMVID
;
A
#
# COMPACT_ATOMS: atom_id res chain seq x y z
N MET A 1 -11.00 9.37 -18.67
CA MET A 1 -11.38 9.34 -17.23
C MET A 1 -12.02 8.01 -16.83
N ILE A 2 -13.10 7.60 -17.49
CA ILE A 2 -13.78 6.35 -17.10
C ILE A 2 -12.92 5.09 -17.31
N LYS A 3 -12.10 5.08 -18.36
CA LYS A 3 -11.15 3.96 -18.59
C LYS A 3 -10.13 3.86 -17.48
N GLN A 4 -9.62 4.99 -16.99
CA GLN A 4 -8.68 5.05 -15.89
C GLN A 4 -9.32 4.56 -14.59
N PHE A 5 -10.57 4.97 -14.34
CA PHE A 5 -11.34 4.54 -13.18
C PHE A 5 -11.53 3.02 -13.18
N LEU A 6 -12.05 2.48 -14.28
CA LEU A 6 -12.31 1.04 -14.39
C LEU A 6 -11.01 0.21 -14.39
N GLY A 7 -9.97 0.70 -15.07
CA GLY A 7 -8.68 0.02 -15.10
C GLY A 7 -8.03 -0.03 -13.74
N HIS A 8 -8.03 1.08 -13.01
CA HIS A 8 -7.47 1.13 -11.66
C HIS A 8 -8.27 0.24 -10.70
N LEU A 9 -9.60 0.33 -10.75
CA LEU A 9 -10.47 -0.52 -9.93
C LEU A 9 -10.21 -2.00 -10.18
N HIS A 10 -10.11 -2.39 -11.46
CA HIS A 10 -9.80 -3.78 -11.82
C HIS A 10 -8.44 -4.21 -11.24
N THR A 11 -7.43 -3.36 -11.37
CA THR A 11 -6.08 -3.65 -10.87
C THR A 11 -6.07 -3.89 -9.37
N ILE A 12 -6.68 -2.99 -8.59
CA ILE A 12 -6.67 -3.13 -7.12
C ILE A 12 -7.53 -4.32 -6.67
N ASN A 13 -8.65 -4.59 -7.35
CA ASN A 13 -9.50 -5.75 -7.02
C ASN A 13 -8.78 -7.05 -7.31
N HIS A 14 -8.07 -7.15 -8.42
CA HIS A 14 -7.31 -8.34 -8.79
C HIS A 14 -6.18 -8.63 -7.80
N HIS A 15 -5.41 -7.59 -7.46
CA HIS A 15 -4.35 -7.71 -6.46
C HIS A 15 -4.92 -8.11 -5.10
N LYS A 16 -6.00 -7.48 -4.68
CA LYS A 16 -6.69 -7.80 -3.43
C LYS A 16 -7.10 -9.26 -3.38
N TRP A 17 -7.66 -9.77 -4.47
CA TRP A 17 -8.08 -11.17 -4.56
C TRP A 17 -6.90 -12.13 -4.41
N LEU A 18 -5.79 -11.86 -5.13
CA LEU A 18 -4.60 -12.70 -5.08
C LEU A 18 -3.99 -12.74 -3.69
N VAL A 19 -3.80 -11.59 -3.06
CA VAL A 19 -3.20 -11.50 -1.73
C VAL A 19 -4.13 -12.12 -0.67
N THR A 20 -5.42 -11.87 -0.76
CA THR A 20 -6.41 -12.46 0.16
C THR A 20 -6.36 -13.97 0.09
N ARG A 21 -6.37 -14.53 -1.13
CA ARG A 21 -6.28 -15.98 -1.35
C ARG A 21 -5.02 -16.56 -0.71
N ASP A 22 -3.87 -15.94 -0.96
CA ASP A 22 -2.60 -16.48 -0.49
C ASP A 22 -2.43 -16.31 1.01
N CYS A 23 -2.93 -15.21 1.59
CA CYS A 23 -2.97 -15.03 3.04
C CYS A 23 -3.86 -16.09 3.72
N ILE A 24 -5.02 -16.40 3.15
CA ILE A 24 -5.91 -17.44 3.68
C ILE A 24 -5.21 -18.80 3.69
N ARG A 25 -4.48 -19.11 2.63
CA ARG A 25 -3.74 -20.39 2.51
C ARG A 25 -2.72 -20.60 3.62
N VAL A 26 -2.15 -19.53 4.16
CA VAL A 26 -1.17 -19.62 5.24
C VAL A 26 -1.76 -19.26 6.62
N GLY A 27 -3.08 -19.19 6.72
CA GLY A 27 -3.77 -18.96 7.99
C GLY A 27 -3.93 -17.50 8.41
N LEU A 28 -3.55 -16.54 7.56
CA LEU A 28 -3.70 -15.11 7.82
C LEU A 28 -5.03 -14.58 7.29
N ILE A 29 -6.14 -15.17 7.74
CA ILE A 29 -7.48 -14.93 7.18
C ILE A 29 -7.89 -13.47 7.37
N SER A 30 -7.83 -12.97 8.59
CA SER A 30 -8.23 -11.59 8.91
C SER A 30 -7.36 -10.58 8.15
N GLN A 31 -6.05 -10.79 8.14
CA GLN A 31 -5.13 -9.91 7.42
C GLN A 31 -5.37 -9.91 5.93
N GLY A 32 -5.65 -11.09 5.34
CA GLY A 32 -5.96 -11.20 3.93
C GLY A 32 -7.23 -10.43 3.55
N LEU A 33 -8.28 -10.56 4.36
CA LEU A 33 -9.54 -9.87 4.12
C LEU A 33 -9.39 -8.35 4.26
N LYS A 34 -8.51 -7.89 5.14
CA LYS A 34 -8.27 -6.46 5.39
C LYS A 34 -7.15 -5.87 4.54
N HIS A 35 -6.42 -6.70 3.82
CA HIS A 35 -5.26 -6.25 3.05
C HIS A 35 -5.62 -5.12 2.09
N ASP A 36 -4.89 -4.02 2.20
CA ASP A 36 -5.01 -2.86 1.31
C ASP A 36 -6.43 -2.28 1.18
N LEU A 37 -7.30 -2.46 2.19
CA LEU A 37 -8.62 -1.84 2.16
C LEU A 37 -8.55 -0.31 2.01
N SER A 38 -7.47 0.31 2.49
CA SER A 38 -7.27 1.74 2.37
C SER A 38 -7.21 2.23 0.91
N LYS A 39 -6.88 1.34 -0.03
CA LYS A 39 -6.86 1.69 -1.46
C LYS A 39 -8.23 2.11 -2.01
N TYR A 40 -9.31 1.72 -1.34
CA TYR A 40 -10.67 2.11 -1.72
C TYR A 40 -11.09 3.45 -1.10
N ALA A 41 -10.29 3.99 -0.17
CA ALA A 41 -10.54 5.32 0.38
C ALA A 41 -10.32 6.39 -0.70
N PRO A 42 -11.14 7.46 -0.72
CA PRO A 42 -11.06 8.47 -1.80
C PRO A 42 -9.66 9.02 -2.02
N ILE A 43 -8.91 9.29 -0.96
CA ILE A 43 -7.57 9.89 -1.08
C ILE A 43 -6.59 8.99 -1.82
N GLU A 44 -6.67 7.67 -1.64
CA GLU A 44 -5.83 6.72 -2.37
C GLU A 44 -6.43 6.35 -3.72
N PHE A 45 -7.73 6.08 -3.76
CA PHE A 45 -8.40 5.61 -4.96
C PHE A 45 -8.33 6.64 -6.09
N PHE A 46 -8.69 7.89 -5.81
CA PHE A 46 -8.70 8.91 -6.85
C PHE A 46 -7.31 9.37 -7.25
N ALA A 47 -6.32 9.32 -6.34
CA ALA A 47 -4.92 9.49 -6.72
C ALA A 47 -4.49 8.39 -7.70
N GLY A 48 -4.87 7.14 -7.41
CA GLY A 48 -4.61 6.02 -8.31
C GLY A 48 -5.26 6.18 -9.67
N VAL A 49 -6.50 6.65 -9.72
CA VAL A 49 -7.22 6.91 -10.98
C VAL A 49 -6.53 8.01 -11.78
N LYS A 50 -6.21 9.13 -11.12
CA LYS A 50 -5.60 10.29 -11.77
C LYS A 50 -4.27 9.95 -12.45
N TYR A 51 -3.45 9.12 -11.77
CA TYR A 51 -2.10 8.79 -12.25
C TYR A 51 -2.01 7.41 -12.90
N TYR A 52 -3.13 6.78 -13.19
CA TYR A 52 -3.17 5.45 -13.82
C TYR A 52 -2.68 5.52 -15.27
N GLU A 53 -1.73 4.66 -15.61
CA GLU A 53 -1.10 4.59 -16.94
C GLU A 53 -1.25 3.18 -17.55
N GLY A 54 -2.46 2.63 -17.56
CA GLY A 54 -2.75 1.34 -18.17
C GLY A 54 -2.08 0.14 -17.50
N GLY A 55 -1.70 0.27 -16.23
CA GLY A 55 -1.03 -0.80 -15.50
C GLY A 55 0.45 -0.95 -15.81
N LYS A 56 1.03 -0.07 -16.64
CA LYS A 56 2.44 -0.14 -17.03
C LYS A 56 3.40 0.28 -15.93
N ARG A 57 2.95 1.16 -15.04
CA ARG A 57 3.73 1.62 -13.91
C ARG A 57 2.82 2.02 -12.76
N SER A 58 3.40 2.07 -11.56
CA SER A 58 2.65 2.45 -10.36
C SER A 58 2.16 3.90 -10.44
N PRO A 59 0.87 4.16 -10.16
CA PRO A 59 0.38 5.54 -10.04
C PRO A 59 1.12 6.35 -8.98
N ILE A 60 1.62 5.70 -7.92
CA ILE A 60 2.41 6.34 -6.86
C ILE A 60 3.66 6.99 -7.43
N ASN A 61 4.38 6.29 -8.30
CA ASN A 61 5.59 6.82 -8.91
C ASN A 61 5.29 8.00 -9.82
N ARG A 62 4.19 7.93 -10.58
CA ARG A 62 3.77 9.03 -11.44
C ARG A 62 3.40 10.27 -10.62
N GLU A 63 2.69 10.08 -9.50
CA GLU A 63 2.37 11.17 -8.58
C GLU A 63 3.64 11.82 -8.02
N LYS A 64 4.62 11.00 -7.61
CA LYS A 64 5.92 11.50 -7.10
C LYS A 64 6.66 12.32 -8.13
N GLU A 65 6.64 11.92 -9.39
CA GLU A 65 7.29 12.66 -10.47
C GLU A 65 6.67 14.04 -10.65
N GLU A 66 5.35 14.15 -10.54
CA GLU A 66 4.64 15.40 -10.74
C GLU A 66 4.76 16.33 -9.53
N LYS A 67 4.59 15.79 -8.31
CA LYS A 67 4.50 16.59 -7.08
C LYS A 67 5.75 16.57 -6.21
N GLY A 68 6.67 15.62 -6.45
CA GLY A 68 7.81 15.37 -5.57
C GLY A 68 7.49 14.42 -4.42
N TYR A 69 6.24 14.08 -4.21
CA TYR A 69 5.78 13.12 -3.19
C TYR A 69 4.46 12.49 -3.63
N SER A 70 4.05 11.41 -2.98
CA SER A 70 2.75 10.79 -3.25
C SER A 70 1.86 10.89 -2.01
N GLN A 71 0.77 11.62 -2.12
CA GLN A 71 -0.24 11.70 -1.07
C GLN A 71 -0.93 10.36 -0.88
N GLY A 72 -1.19 9.64 -1.98
CA GLY A 72 -1.76 8.30 -1.93
C GLY A 72 -0.84 7.33 -1.18
N TRP A 73 0.46 7.37 -1.44
CA TRP A 73 1.42 6.52 -0.75
C TRP A 73 1.53 6.86 0.74
N LEU A 74 1.58 8.14 1.10
CA LEU A 74 1.63 8.55 2.50
C LEU A 74 0.42 8.06 3.28
N HIS A 75 -0.77 8.14 2.68
CA HIS A 75 -2.00 7.60 3.28
C HIS A 75 -1.91 6.08 3.41
N HIS A 76 -1.45 5.41 2.35
CA HIS A 76 -1.36 3.96 2.28
C HIS A 76 -0.37 3.39 3.31
N LYS A 77 0.85 3.88 3.34
CA LYS A 77 1.88 3.37 4.23
C LYS A 77 1.55 3.60 5.71
N GLY A 78 0.80 4.65 6.02
CA GLY A 78 0.40 4.96 7.38
C GLY A 78 -0.74 4.09 7.91
N ARG A 79 -1.40 3.32 7.04
CA ARG A 79 -2.57 2.49 7.38
C ARG A 79 -2.39 1.02 7.08
N ASN A 80 -1.24 0.62 6.54
CA ASN A 80 -1.00 -0.77 6.14
C ASN A 80 0.28 -1.28 6.79
N ARG A 81 0.12 -2.07 7.84
CA ARG A 81 1.22 -2.56 8.67
C ARG A 81 2.10 -3.60 7.99
N HIS A 82 1.71 -4.09 6.81
CA HIS A 82 2.54 -4.98 6.02
C HIS A 82 3.62 -4.26 5.20
N HIS A 83 3.63 -2.92 5.23
CA HIS A 83 4.71 -2.11 4.67
C HIS A 83 5.72 -1.80 5.77
N PHE A 84 7.01 -2.09 5.52
CA PHE A 84 8.05 -1.85 6.54
C PHE A 84 8.16 -0.38 6.90
N GLU A 85 7.81 0.53 5.99
CA GLU A 85 7.84 1.98 6.21
C GLU A 85 6.91 2.43 7.34
N TYR A 86 5.87 1.66 7.64
CA TYR A 86 5.00 1.92 8.80
C TYR A 86 5.79 1.84 10.12
N TRP A 87 6.83 1.02 10.18
CA TRP A 87 7.58 0.69 11.40
C TRP A 87 8.82 1.56 11.59
N ILE A 88 8.91 2.68 10.88
CA ILE A 88 9.99 3.66 11.01
C ILE A 88 9.53 4.77 11.95
N ASP A 89 10.37 5.09 12.94
CA ASP A 89 10.08 6.11 13.93
C ASP A 89 11.32 7.00 14.14
N TYR A 90 11.15 8.09 14.87
CA TYR A 90 12.30 8.91 15.24
C TYR A 90 12.89 8.42 16.57
N ALA A 91 14.22 8.58 16.73
CA ALA A 91 14.90 8.20 17.95
C ALA A 91 14.69 9.26 19.04
N VAL A 92 14.78 8.83 20.32
CA VAL A 92 14.71 9.75 21.45
C VAL A 92 15.85 10.80 21.36
N ASN A 93 17.06 10.35 20.99
CA ASN A 93 18.17 11.26 20.75
C ASN A 93 18.15 11.70 19.28
N PRO A 94 17.97 13.02 18.99
CA PRO A 94 17.93 13.49 17.61
C PRO A 94 19.14 13.13 16.76
N LYS A 95 20.30 12.91 17.37
CA LYS A 95 21.53 12.51 16.66
C LYS A 95 21.41 11.11 16.04
N ASP A 96 20.55 10.26 16.57
CA ASP A 96 20.37 8.91 16.07
C ASP A 96 19.38 8.86 14.89
N GLY A 97 18.71 9.97 14.58
CA GLY A 97 17.82 10.09 13.43
C GLY A 97 16.59 9.20 13.51
N PHE A 98 16.35 8.44 12.46
CA PHE A 98 15.24 7.50 12.40
C PHE A 98 15.70 6.11 12.83
N ILE A 99 14.78 5.37 13.48
CA ILE A 99 15.00 3.99 13.91
C ILE A 99 13.89 3.10 13.35
N GLY A 100 14.17 1.80 13.29
CA GLY A 100 13.16 0.80 12.95
C GLY A 100 12.55 0.20 14.21
N ALA A 101 11.22 0.17 14.28
CA ALA A 101 10.52 -0.65 15.26
C ALA A 101 10.39 -2.07 14.71
N LYS A 102 10.39 -3.07 15.58
CA LYS A 102 10.33 -4.47 15.15
C LYS A 102 8.98 -4.78 14.51
N MET A 103 9.01 -5.12 13.25
CA MET A 103 7.81 -5.53 12.50
C MET A 103 7.38 -6.94 12.94
N PRO A 104 6.13 -7.13 13.41
CA PRO A 104 5.65 -8.47 13.78
C PRO A 104 5.70 -9.45 12.61
N LYS A 105 6.00 -10.70 12.91
CA LYS A 105 6.16 -11.75 11.88
C LYS A 105 4.95 -11.88 10.96
N ARG A 106 3.73 -11.76 11.50
CA ARG A 106 2.51 -11.84 10.68
C ARG A 106 2.43 -10.77 9.62
N PHE A 107 2.96 -9.58 9.87
CA PHE A 107 3.00 -8.49 8.89
C PHE A 107 4.15 -8.67 7.90
N VAL A 108 5.28 -9.24 8.35
CA VAL A 108 6.36 -9.63 7.44
C VAL A 108 5.85 -10.67 6.44
N ALA A 109 5.09 -11.66 6.91
CA ALA A 109 4.50 -12.69 6.05
C ALA A 109 3.54 -12.08 5.03
N GLU A 110 2.69 -11.15 5.44
CA GLU A 110 1.79 -10.44 4.53
C GLU A 110 2.57 -9.61 3.50
N MET A 111 3.64 -8.94 3.92
CA MET A 111 4.52 -8.18 3.04
C MET A 111 5.17 -9.07 1.97
N VAL A 112 5.62 -10.27 2.35
CA VAL A 112 6.22 -11.23 1.41
C VAL A 112 5.20 -11.75 0.41
N ILE A 113 3.97 -12.02 0.85
CA ILE A 113 2.87 -12.47 0.00
C ILE A 113 2.45 -11.37 -0.98
N ASP A 114 2.47 -10.13 -0.53
CA ASP A 114 2.11 -8.94 -1.33
C ASP A 114 3.10 -8.69 -2.53
#